data_1f06264d63cb0d8ba43343f46a627477
#
_entry.id   1f06264d63cb0d8ba43343f46a627477
#
_cell.length_a   1.000
_cell.length_b   1.000
_cell.length_c   1.000
_cell.angle_alpha   90.00
_cell.angle_beta   90.00
_cell.angle_gamma   90.00
#
_symmetry.space_group_name_H-M   'P 1'
#
loop_
_entity.id
_entity.type
_entity.pdbx_description
1 polymer ?
#
loop_
_entity_poly.entity_id
_entity_poly.type
_entity_poly.pdbx_seq_one_letter_code
_entity_poly.pdbx_strand_id
1 'polypeptide(L)'
;MDALPLLLDWLAALLRGKPLIIGLAGAQGSGKSTLAAQLAKRLRVCAGALPNGAGALPDAGGSVPPVSVAVSLDDFYLTRARRQALAAQIHPLFATRGVPGTHDLPLLLDVLLRVRSGRPVSLPVFDKLADDRLPPQHWRRFARIDVLILEGWCIGARPQPAALLAEPINALEDAEDPHALWRTHINQALAGSYARAWAMLDALAFLAAPDWETVPCWRAQQEASLTRATGRSGMDSAAIVRFCAHYERLTRWQLADTPRHAGLTLQLDGQQRVIGQARA
;
A
#
# COMPACT_ATOMS: atom_id res chain seq x y z
N MET A 1 15.81 4.12 -14.67
CA MET A 1 14.60 4.47 -15.49
C MET A 1 13.60 5.18 -14.57
N ASP A 2 12.70 5.99 -15.12
CA ASP A 2 11.61 6.61 -14.35
C ASP A 2 10.43 5.62 -14.24
N ALA A 3 9.90 5.42 -13.03
CA ALA A 3 8.82 4.50 -12.76
C ALA A 3 7.47 4.94 -13.37
N LEU A 4 7.21 6.25 -13.42
CA LEU A 4 5.92 6.78 -13.84
C LEU A 4 5.59 6.47 -15.32
N PRO A 5 6.50 6.69 -16.31
CA PRO A 5 6.25 6.29 -17.69
C PRO A 5 6.00 4.79 -17.85
N LEU A 6 6.74 3.95 -17.13
CA LEU A 6 6.59 2.48 -17.20
C LEU A 6 5.20 2.04 -16.68
N LEU A 7 4.72 2.66 -15.59
CA LEU A 7 3.37 2.42 -15.07
C LEU A 7 2.29 2.88 -16.04
N LEU A 8 2.43 4.08 -16.62
CA LEU A 8 1.45 4.62 -17.57
C LEU A 8 1.35 3.74 -18.82
N ASP A 9 2.47 3.31 -19.37
CA ASP A 9 2.52 2.41 -20.51
C ASP A 9 1.85 1.05 -20.21
N TRP A 10 2.15 0.48 -19.04
CA TRP A 10 1.53 -0.76 -18.61
C TRP A 10 0.02 -0.64 -18.39
N LEU A 11 -0.46 0.47 -17.82
CA LEU A 11 -1.87 0.70 -17.55
C LEU A 11 -2.68 1.07 -18.79
N ALA A 12 -2.05 1.56 -19.86
CA ALA A 12 -2.74 1.99 -21.08
C ALA A 12 -3.68 0.92 -21.65
N ALA A 13 -3.28 -0.35 -21.59
CA ALA A 13 -4.10 -1.49 -22.04
C ALA A 13 -5.31 -1.78 -21.12
N LEU A 14 -5.29 -1.34 -19.87
CA LEU A 14 -6.32 -1.61 -18.85
C LEU A 14 -7.37 -0.49 -18.75
N LEU A 15 -7.08 0.71 -19.26
CA LEU A 15 -7.95 1.88 -19.22
C LEU A 15 -9.07 1.77 -20.28
N ARG A 16 -10.09 0.92 -20.04
CA ARG A 16 -11.16 0.59 -21.01
C ARG A 16 -12.56 0.90 -20.48
N GLY A 17 -12.83 2.15 -20.10
CA GLY A 17 -14.20 2.66 -19.91
C GLY A 17 -15.00 2.13 -18.72
N LYS A 18 -14.40 1.37 -17.80
CA LYS A 18 -15.00 0.94 -16.53
C LYS A 18 -14.17 1.46 -15.35
N PRO A 19 -14.74 1.62 -14.16
CA PRO A 19 -13.96 1.95 -12.97
C PRO A 19 -12.83 0.94 -12.74
N LEU A 20 -11.60 1.45 -12.58
CA LEU A 20 -10.39 0.65 -12.43
C LEU A 20 -9.85 0.79 -11.00
N ILE A 21 -9.49 -0.33 -10.38
CA ILE A 21 -8.86 -0.37 -9.05
C ILE A 21 -7.46 -0.96 -9.21
N ILE A 22 -6.45 -0.11 -8.98
CA ILE A 22 -5.04 -0.46 -9.15
C ILE A 22 -4.40 -0.57 -7.78
N GLY A 23 -3.74 -1.70 -7.50
CA GLY A 23 -2.86 -1.86 -6.35
C GLY A 23 -1.44 -1.38 -6.68
N LEU A 24 -0.85 -0.57 -5.82
CA LEU A 24 0.56 -0.21 -5.87
C LEU A 24 1.24 -0.61 -4.56
N ALA A 25 2.00 -1.69 -4.61
CA ALA A 25 2.69 -2.26 -3.46
C ALA A 25 4.18 -1.87 -3.44
N GLY A 26 4.78 -1.87 -2.27
CA GLY A 26 6.21 -1.64 -2.09
C GLY A 26 6.56 -1.36 -0.64
N ALA A 27 7.78 -1.67 -0.22
CA ALA A 27 8.25 -1.51 1.14
C ALA A 27 8.21 -0.04 1.63
N GLN A 28 8.35 0.17 2.92
CA GLN A 28 8.49 1.51 3.51
C GLN A 28 9.68 2.23 2.86
N GLY A 29 9.49 3.50 2.53
CA GLY A 29 10.53 4.31 1.88
C GLY A 29 10.74 4.06 0.39
N SER A 30 10.02 3.14 -0.26
CA SER A 30 10.16 2.85 -1.71
C SER A 30 9.66 3.96 -2.65
N GLY A 31 9.08 5.03 -2.14
CA GLY A 31 8.54 6.12 -2.97
C GLY A 31 7.12 5.88 -3.53
N LYS A 32 6.45 4.76 -3.17
CA LYS A 32 5.13 4.38 -3.68
C LYS A 32 4.06 5.47 -3.56
N SER A 33 3.97 6.18 -2.43
CA SER A 33 2.93 7.22 -2.21
C SER A 33 3.13 8.43 -3.14
N THR A 34 4.39 8.84 -3.34
CA THR A 34 4.74 9.89 -4.30
C THR A 34 4.38 9.47 -5.72
N LEU A 35 4.73 8.24 -6.09
CA LEU A 35 4.44 7.67 -7.41
C LEU A 35 2.93 7.51 -7.63
N ALA A 36 2.16 7.07 -6.64
CA ALA A 36 0.70 6.97 -6.70
C ALA A 36 0.04 8.35 -6.93
N ALA A 37 0.51 9.37 -6.21
CA ALA A 37 0.01 10.74 -6.37
C ALA A 37 0.33 11.31 -7.78
N GLN A 38 1.56 11.07 -8.28
CA GLN A 38 1.96 11.47 -9.64
C GLN A 38 1.14 10.74 -10.70
N LEU A 39 0.93 9.43 -10.54
CA LEU A 39 0.12 8.61 -11.44
C LEU A 39 -1.33 9.12 -11.48
N ALA A 40 -1.96 9.36 -10.32
CA ALA A 40 -3.31 9.90 -10.25
C ALA A 40 -3.42 11.28 -10.93
N LYS A 41 -2.42 12.15 -10.76
CA LYS A 41 -2.36 13.45 -11.42
C LYS A 41 -2.24 13.32 -12.95
N ARG A 42 -1.38 12.44 -13.44
CA ARG A 42 -1.18 12.22 -14.88
C ARG A 42 -2.41 11.64 -15.55
N LEU A 43 -3.06 10.67 -14.94
CA LEU A 43 -4.29 10.05 -15.47
C LEU A 43 -5.44 11.06 -15.61
N ARG A 44 -5.52 12.11 -14.79
CA ARG A 44 -6.49 13.20 -14.92
C ARG A 44 -6.20 14.09 -16.13
N VAL A 45 -4.95 14.26 -16.51
CA VAL A 45 -4.52 15.16 -17.60
C VAL A 45 -4.49 14.45 -18.94
N CYS A 46 -4.22 13.15 -18.98
CA CYS A 46 -4.03 12.37 -20.20
C CYS A 46 -5.34 11.94 -20.90
N ALA A 47 -6.48 12.52 -20.56
CA ALA A 47 -7.74 12.27 -21.30
C ALA A 47 -7.66 12.65 -22.81
N GLY A 48 -6.54 13.24 -23.26
CA GLY A 48 -6.32 13.66 -24.65
C GLY A 48 -5.03 13.16 -25.33
N ALA A 49 -4.04 12.67 -24.63
CA ALA A 49 -2.82 12.15 -25.26
C ALA A 49 -1.96 11.32 -24.30
N LEU A 50 -1.84 10.01 -24.51
CA LEU A 50 -0.76 9.21 -23.95
C LEU A 50 0.49 9.39 -24.80
N PRO A 51 1.70 9.53 -24.21
CA PRO A 51 2.94 9.51 -24.99
C PRO A 51 3.08 8.14 -25.69
N ASN A 52 3.50 8.15 -26.95
CA ASN A 52 3.78 6.99 -27.81
C ASN A 52 2.62 6.42 -28.64
N GLY A 53 1.55 7.19 -28.96
CA GLY A 53 0.58 6.72 -29.96
C GLY A 53 -0.24 5.48 -29.58
N ALA A 54 -0.10 4.97 -28.37
CA ALA A 54 -0.94 3.91 -27.83
C ALA A 54 -2.28 4.53 -27.42
N GLY A 55 -3.22 4.52 -28.36
CA GLY A 55 -4.63 4.83 -28.28
C GLY A 55 -5.05 5.89 -27.27
N ALA A 56 -5.50 7.05 -27.75
CA ALA A 56 -6.40 7.89 -26.97
C ALA A 56 -7.45 6.95 -26.34
N LEU A 57 -7.83 7.19 -25.09
CA LEU A 57 -9.09 6.65 -24.56
C LEU A 57 -10.15 6.88 -25.64
N PRO A 58 -10.96 5.87 -26.02
CA PRO A 58 -11.88 6.01 -27.14
C PRO A 58 -12.64 7.32 -27.00
N ASP A 59 -12.60 8.13 -28.05
CA ASP A 59 -13.24 9.43 -28.15
C ASP A 59 -14.72 9.31 -27.72
N ALA A 60 -14.96 9.60 -26.46
CA ALA A 60 -16.28 10.00 -26.02
C ALA A 60 -16.31 11.52 -26.25
N GLY A 61 -16.86 11.94 -27.36
CA GLY A 61 -16.97 13.34 -27.75
C GLY A 61 -17.30 14.25 -26.57
N GLY A 62 -16.38 15.17 -26.22
CA GLY A 62 -16.55 16.10 -25.13
C GLY A 62 -16.38 15.53 -23.70
N SER A 63 -15.61 14.47 -23.49
CA SER A 63 -15.55 13.74 -22.22
C SER A 63 -14.79 14.51 -21.13
N VAL A 64 -15.47 14.65 -19.99
CA VAL A 64 -14.90 15.10 -18.72
C VAL A 64 -13.73 14.18 -18.36
N PRO A 65 -12.57 14.72 -17.97
CA PRO A 65 -11.40 13.89 -17.57
C PRO A 65 -11.77 12.89 -16.47
N PRO A 66 -11.19 11.67 -16.48
CA PRO A 66 -11.50 10.66 -15.48
C PRO A 66 -11.12 11.15 -14.08
N VAL A 67 -11.98 10.89 -13.11
CA VAL A 67 -11.70 11.16 -11.70
C VAL A 67 -10.74 10.07 -11.20
N SER A 68 -9.45 10.38 -11.21
CA SER A 68 -8.38 9.50 -10.73
C SER A 68 -7.92 9.92 -9.34
N VAL A 69 -7.86 8.98 -8.39
CA VAL A 69 -7.57 9.24 -6.98
C VAL A 69 -6.57 8.22 -6.44
N ALA A 70 -5.54 8.71 -5.75
CA ALA A 70 -4.68 7.88 -4.91
C ALA A 70 -5.19 7.89 -3.46
N VAL A 71 -5.22 6.72 -2.85
CA VAL A 71 -5.53 6.52 -1.44
C VAL A 71 -4.54 5.54 -0.83
N SER A 72 -4.09 5.84 0.38
CA SER A 72 -3.19 4.95 1.12
C SER A 72 -3.98 3.92 1.92
N LEU A 73 -3.47 2.69 1.98
CA LEU A 73 -3.94 1.69 2.93
C LEU A 73 -3.83 2.18 4.37
N ASP A 74 -2.83 3.03 4.66
CA ASP A 74 -2.63 3.66 5.96
C ASP A 74 -3.85 4.54 6.39
N ASP A 75 -4.63 5.08 5.45
CA ASP A 75 -5.84 5.83 5.75
C ASP A 75 -6.96 4.94 6.33
N PHE A 76 -6.86 3.64 6.16
CA PHE A 76 -7.82 2.64 6.65
C PHE A 76 -7.42 1.99 7.97
N TYR A 77 -6.40 2.47 8.69
CA TYR A 77 -6.11 1.91 10.01
C TYR A 77 -7.35 1.91 10.91
N LEU A 78 -7.46 0.90 11.73
CA LEU A 78 -8.38 0.88 12.87
C LEU A 78 -8.13 2.09 13.76
N THR A 79 -9.18 2.62 14.39
CA THR A 79 -9.03 3.64 15.42
C THR A 79 -8.10 3.16 16.52
N ARG A 80 -7.48 4.08 17.24
CA ARG A 80 -6.60 3.75 18.37
C ARG A 80 -7.29 2.84 19.38
N ALA A 81 -8.55 3.16 19.73
CA ALA A 81 -9.33 2.35 20.65
C ALA A 81 -9.55 0.91 20.15
N ARG A 82 -9.83 0.73 18.85
CA ARG A 82 -10.00 -0.62 18.27
C ARG A 82 -8.68 -1.39 18.22
N ARG A 83 -7.53 -0.73 17.96
CA ARG A 83 -6.22 -1.39 18.03
C ARG A 83 -5.86 -1.80 19.46
N GLN A 84 -6.17 -0.96 20.45
CA GLN A 84 -5.98 -1.31 21.87
C GLN A 84 -6.83 -2.51 22.29
N ALA A 85 -8.09 -2.56 21.85
CA ALA A 85 -8.95 -3.72 22.08
C ALA A 85 -8.38 -4.98 21.41
N LEU A 86 -7.91 -4.88 20.16
CA LEU A 86 -7.27 -5.99 19.46
C LEU A 86 -5.99 -6.44 20.18
N ALA A 87 -5.20 -5.50 20.68
CA ALA A 87 -4.00 -5.80 21.45
C ALA A 87 -4.29 -6.55 22.76
N ALA A 88 -5.35 -6.17 23.45
CA ALA A 88 -5.77 -6.85 24.68
C ALA A 88 -6.36 -8.25 24.42
N GLN A 89 -7.05 -8.44 23.29
CA GLN A 89 -7.71 -9.70 22.96
C GLN A 89 -6.79 -10.74 22.32
N ILE A 90 -5.83 -10.31 21.49
CA ILE A 90 -5.03 -11.20 20.64
C ILE A 90 -3.56 -11.14 21.05
N HIS A 91 -2.91 -9.97 20.89
CA HIS A 91 -1.48 -9.84 21.16
C HIS A 91 -1.06 -8.36 21.30
N PRO A 92 -0.24 -7.98 22.32
CA PRO A 92 0.15 -6.58 22.58
C PRO A 92 0.75 -5.83 21.38
N LEU A 93 1.46 -6.51 20.48
CA LEU A 93 2.06 -5.92 19.29
C LEU A 93 1.00 -5.29 18.33
N PHE A 94 -0.28 -5.65 18.43
CA PHE A 94 -1.35 -5.01 17.64
C PHE A 94 -1.73 -3.59 18.11
N ALA A 95 -1.22 -3.14 19.25
CA ALA A 95 -1.33 -1.73 19.63
C ALA A 95 -0.63 -0.81 18.61
N THR A 96 0.49 -1.30 18.02
CA THR A 96 1.20 -0.63 16.94
C THR A 96 0.44 -0.83 15.62
N ARG A 97 0.15 0.29 14.93
CA ARG A 97 -0.46 0.24 13.59
C ARG A 97 0.54 -0.24 12.54
N GLY A 98 0.04 -0.81 11.44
CA GLY A 98 0.85 -1.08 10.25
C GLY A 98 0.67 -2.46 9.67
N VAL A 99 0.73 -3.49 10.49
CA VAL A 99 0.66 -4.89 10.04
C VAL A 99 -0.77 -5.32 9.67
N PRO A 100 -0.94 -6.34 8.82
CA PRO A 100 -2.25 -6.94 8.56
C PRO A 100 -2.95 -7.34 9.86
N GLY A 101 -4.27 -7.02 9.94
CA GLY A 101 -5.07 -7.09 11.18
C GLY A 101 -5.34 -5.71 11.78
N THR A 102 -4.50 -4.69 11.51
CA THR A 102 -4.68 -3.34 12.06
C THR A 102 -5.43 -2.38 11.13
N HIS A 103 -5.96 -2.85 10.00
CA HIS A 103 -6.76 -2.06 9.05
C HIS A 103 -8.25 -2.40 9.14
N ASP A 104 -9.11 -1.43 8.88
CA ASP A 104 -10.57 -1.56 8.83
C ASP A 104 -10.97 -2.13 7.45
N LEU A 105 -10.82 -3.44 7.28
CA LEU A 105 -11.10 -4.13 6.03
C LEU A 105 -12.58 -4.03 5.60
N PRO A 106 -13.57 -4.07 6.51
CA PRO A 106 -14.96 -3.79 6.14
C PRO A 106 -15.14 -2.42 5.48
N LEU A 107 -14.50 -1.37 6.02
CA LEU A 107 -14.53 -0.03 5.42
C LEU A 107 -13.81 0.00 4.06
N LEU A 108 -12.64 -0.63 3.96
CA LEU A 108 -11.91 -0.73 2.68
C LEU A 108 -12.78 -1.43 1.61
N LEU A 109 -13.38 -2.57 1.95
CA LEU A 109 -14.23 -3.32 1.02
C LEU A 109 -15.46 -2.50 0.58
N ASP A 110 -16.12 -1.75 1.47
CA ASP A 110 -17.23 -0.84 1.09
C ASP A 110 -16.75 0.22 0.10
N VAL A 111 -15.59 0.83 0.35
CA VAL A 111 -14.99 1.81 -0.58
C VAL A 111 -14.73 1.18 -1.96
N LEU A 112 -14.09 0.01 -2.01
CA LEU A 112 -13.78 -0.67 -3.27
C LEU A 112 -15.06 -1.04 -4.04
N LEU A 113 -16.09 -1.53 -3.35
CA LEU A 113 -17.39 -1.85 -3.95
C LEU A 113 -18.10 -0.61 -4.49
N ARG A 114 -18.06 0.53 -3.78
CA ARG A 114 -18.63 1.82 -4.25
C ARG A 114 -17.91 2.32 -5.50
N VAL A 115 -16.57 2.27 -5.50
CA VAL A 115 -15.77 2.63 -6.69
C VAL A 115 -16.18 1.73 -7.86
N ARG A 116 -16.20 0.40 -7.68
CA ARG A 116 -16.57 -0.57 -8.72
C ARG A 116 -17.97 -0.31 -9.30
N SER A 117 -18.88 0.16 -8.46
CA SER A 117 -20.29 0.43 -8.84
C SER A 117 -20.52 1.86 -9.32
N GLY A 118 -19.49 2.71 -9.42
CA GLY A 118 -19.62 4.13 -9.80
C GLY A 118 -20.46 4.94 -8.82
N ARG A 119 -20.60 4.51 -7.56
CA ARG A 119 -21.39 5.17 -6.53
C ARG A 119 -20.57 6.23 -5.78
N PRO A 120 -21.22 7.21 -5.14
CA PRO A 120 -20.55 8.18 -4.27
C PRO A 120 -19.73 7.45 -3.19
N VAL A 121 -18.52 7.93 -2.95
CA VAL A 121 -17.56 7.34 -2.00
C VAL A 121 -16.94 8.40 -1.12
N SER A 122 -16.71 8.05 0.15
CA SER A 122 -15.97 8.85 1.10
C SER A 122 -14.72 8.08 1.49
N LEU A 123 -13.54 8.68 1.25
CA LEU A 123 -12.25 8.09 1.58
C LEU A 123 -11.83 8.55 2.97
N PRO A 124 -11.52 7.64 3.90
CA PRO A 124 -11.04 7.99 5.23
C PRO A 124 -9.72 8.78 5.16
N VAL A 125 -9.39 9.42 6.26
CA VAL A 125 -8.10 10.09 6.47
C VAL A 125 -7.60 9.70 7.85
N PHE A 126 -6.36 9.25 7.93
CA PHE A 126 -5.71 8.91 9.18
C PHE A 126 -4.72 9.99 9.59
N ASP A 127 -4.88 10.52 10.80
CA ASP A 127 -3.91 11.46 11.39
C ASP A 127 -2.78 10.67 12.07
N LYS A 128 -1.62 10.64 11.43
CA LYS A 128 -0.46 9.92 11.96
C LYS A 128 0.11 10.54 13.24
N LEU A 129 -0.16 11.82 13.50
CA LEU A 129 0.30 12.53 14.71
C LEU A 129 -0.61 12.23 15.89
N ALA A 130 -1.93 12.27 15.67
CA ALA A 130 -2.91 11.87 16.68
C ALA A 130 -2.95 10.35 16.89
N ASP A 131 -2.35 9.59 15.97
CA ASP A 131 -2.40 8.13 15.89
C ASP A 131 -3.84 7.61 15.85
N ASP A 132 -4.73 8.33 15.13
CA ASP A 132 -6.13 7.94 15.01
C ASP A 132 -6.73 8.36 13.67
N ARG A 133 -7.87 7.75 13.32
CA ARG A 133 -8.62 8.09 12.12
C ARG A 133 -9.46 9.33 12.37
N LEU A 134 -9.41 10.29 11.45
CA LEU A 134 -10.25 11.48 11.52
C LEU A 134 -11.75 11.13 11.41
N PRO A 135 -12.62 11.91 12.08
CA PRO A 135 -14.07 11.75 11.97
C PRO A 135 -14.56 11.88 10.51
N PRO A 136 -15.70 11.24 10.14
CA PRO A 136 -16.20 11.17 8.76
C PRO A 136 -16.44 12.52 8.06
N GLN A 137 -16.69 13.61 8.81
CA GLN A 137 -16.82 14.96 8.23
C GLN A 137 -15.54 15.48 7.58
N HIS A 138 -14.36 14.95 7.95
CA HIS A 138 -13.06 15.31 7.41
C HIS A 138 -12.60 14.36 6.29
N TRP A 139 -13.42 13.40 5.90
CA TRP A 139 -13.09 12.47 4.82
C TRP A 139 -13.24 13.14 3.45
N ARG A 140 -12.40 12.70 2.51
CA ARG A 140 -12.48 13.17 1.12
C ARG A 140 -13.69 12.55 0.42
N ARG A 141 -14.58 13.37 -0.15
CA ARG A 141 -15.81 12.91 -0.79
C ARG A 141 -15.73 13.05 -2.30
N PHE A 142 -16.20 12.03 -3.01
CA PHE A 142 -16.25 11.97 -4.46
C PHE A 142 -17.63 11.48 -4.90
N ALA A 143 -18.23 12.13 -5.92
CA ALA A 143 -19.48 11.64 -6.51
C ALA A 143 -19.27 10.30 -7.23
N ARG A 144 -18.07 10.14 -7.85
CA ARG A 144 -17.58 8.88 -8.44
C ARG A 144 -16.05 8.91 -8.48
N ILE A 145 -15.45 7.74 -8.61
CA ILE A 145 -14.02 7.58 -8.91
C ILE A 145 -13.92 6.63 -10.10
N ASP A 146 -13.25 7.06 -11.17
CA ASP A 146 -13.07 6.25 -12.38
C ASP A 146 -11.80 5.40 -12.30
N VAL A 147 -10.74 5.93 -11.63
CA VAL A 147 -9.49 5.18 -11.36
C VAL A 147 -9.10 5.37 -9.90
N LEU A 148 -9.12 4.31 -9.12
CA LEU A 148 -8.61 4.28 -7.76
C LEU A 148 -7.22 3.62 -7.74
N ILE A 149 -6.22 4.34 -7.22
CA ILE A 149 -4.89 3.79 -6.95
C ILE A 149 -4.81 3.57 -5.45
N LEU A 150 -4.94 2.31 -5.03
CA LEU A 150 -4.75 1.89 -3.64
C LEU A 150 -3.27 1.56 -3.42
N GLU A 151 -2.56 2.40 -2.68
CA GLU A 151 -1.14 2.18 -2.38
C GLU A 151 -0.94 1.72 -0.95
N GLY A 152 0.08 0.90 -0.74
CA GLY A 152 0.46 0.46 0.60
C GLY A 152 1.52 -0.63 0.58
N TRP A 153 2.15 -0.83 1.74
CA TRP A 153 3.28 -1.72 1.82
C TRP A 153 2.90 -3.21 1.66
N CYS A 154 1.70 -3.62 2.08
CA CYS A 154 1.23 -5.01 2.00
C CYS A 154 0.08 -5.23 0.99
N ILE A 155 -0.11 -4.31 0.04
CA ILE A 155 -1.09 -4.49 -1.03
C ILE A 155 -0.72 -5.72 -1.86
N GLY A 156 -1.68 -6.61 -2.09
CA GLY A 156 -1.45 -7.84 -2.84
C GLY A 156 -0.68 -8.93 -2.08
N ALA A 157 -0.25 -8.68 -0.85
CA ALA A 157 0.47 -9.67 -0.06
C ALA A 157 -0.37 -10.93 0.19
N ARG A 158 0.25 -12.10 0.02
CA ARG A 158 -0.36 -13.42 0.26
C ARG A 158 0.13 -14.01 1.59
N PRO A 159 -0.64 -14.92 2.21
CA PRO A 159 -0.17 -15.61 3.40
C PRO A 159 1.05 -16.48 3.10
N GLN A 160 1.92 -16.62 4.09
CA GLN A 160 3.03 -17.57 4.05
C GLN A 160 2.55 -19.00 4.33
N PRO A 161 3.24 -20.03 3.84
CA PRO A 161 3.08 -21.40 4.33
C PRO A 161 3.24 -21.47 5.85
N ALA A 162 2.36 -22.20 6.54
CA ALA A 162 2.33 -22.26 8.00
C ALA A 162 3.69 -22.70 8.62
N ALA A 163 4.42 -23.58 7.95
CA ALA A 163 5.74 -24.02 8.39
C ALA A 163 6.75 -22.87 8.52
N LEU A 164 6.63 -21.81 7.71
CA LEU A 164 7.53 -20.65 7.80
C LEU A 164 7.22 -19.73 8.99
N LEU A 165 6.12 -19.96 9.70
CA LEU A 165 5.76 -19.20 10.89
C LEU A 165 6.32 -19.81 12.19
N ALA A 166 6.88 -21.03 12.15
CA ALA A 166 7.34 -21.72 13.34
C ALA A 166 8.48 -20.95 14.05
N GLU A 167 9.49 -20.57 13.28
CA GLU A 167 10.67 -19.90 13.83
C GLU A 167 10.56 -18.37 13.76
N PRO A 168 10.97 -17.63 14.81
CA PRO A 168 11.13 -16.18 14.76
C PRO A 168 12.23 -15.81 13.76
N ILE A 169 12.08 -14.66 13.08
CA ILE A 169 13.09 -14.18 12.12
C ILE A 169 13.89 -12.98 12.63
N ASN A 170 13.48 -12.39 13.74
CA ASN A 170 14.15 -11.24 14.34
C ASN A 170 13.90 -11.20 15.84
N ALA A 171 14.64 -10.30 16.51
CA ALA A 171 14.57 -10.17 17.96
C ALA A 171 13.19 -9.75 18.50
N LEU A 172 12.37 -9.03 17.72
CA LEU A 172 11.00 -8.67 18.13
C LEU A 172 10.13 -9.93 18.23
N GLU A 173 10.16 -10.78 17.22
CA GLU A 173 9.38 -12.02 17.22
C GLU A 173 9.86 -13.00 18.27
N ASP A 174 11.19 -13.10 18.46
CA ASP A 174 11.80 -13.99 19.45
C ASP A 174 11.39 -13.58 20.89
N ALA A 175 11.53 -12.28 21.20
CA ALA A 175 11.28 -11.78 22.56
C ALA A 175 9.80 -11.60 22.88
N GLU A 176 8.98 -11.15 21.90
CA GLU A 176 7.62 -10.68 22.15
C GLU A 176 6.52 -11.55 21.52
N ASP A 177 6.86 -12.45 20.58
CA ASP A 177 5.91 -13.41 19.97
C ASP A 177 6.46 -14.85 19.96
N PRO A 178 7.01 -15.38 21.09
CA PRO A 178 7.65 -16.71 21.12
C PRO A 178 6.68 -17.84 20.75
N HIS A 179 5.39 -17.65 20.95
CA HIS A 179 4.34 -18.63 20.64
C HIS A 179 3.70 -18.42 19.25
N ALA A 180 4.25 -17.56 18.42
CA ALA A 180 3.77 -17.27 17.06
C ALA A 180 2.31 -16.79 16.98
N LEU A 181 1.73 -16.24 18.04
CA LEU A 181 0.34 -15.81 18.06
C LEU A 181 0.11 -14.59 17.15
N TRP A 182 1.01 -13.60 17.23
CA TRP A 182 0.92 -12.37 16.45
C TRP A 182 1.14 -12.64 14.96
N ARG A 183 2.25 -13.30 14.60
CA ARG A 183 2.55 -13.59 13.19
C ARG A 183 1.57 -14.56 12.55
N THR A 184 1.00 -15.51 13.33
CA THR A 184 -0.07 -16.38 12.84
C THR A 184 -1.36 -15.62 12.57
N HIS A 185 -1.76 -14.71 13.46
CA HIS A 185 -2.94 -13.86 13.25
C HIS A 185 -2.79 -12.97 12.02
N ILE A 186 -1.61 -12.36 11.80
CA ILE A 186 -1.29 -11.60 10.57
C ILE A 186 -1.50 -12.48 9.34
N ASN A 187 -0.97 -13.68 9.37
CA ASN A 187 -1.06 -14.63 8.25
C ASN A 187 -2.50 -15.07 7.96
N GLN A 188 -3.29 -15.32 8.99
CA GLN A 188 -4.72 -15.64 8.87
C GLN A 188 -5.52 -14.44 8.32
N ALA A 189 -5.22 -13.22 8.76
CA ALA A 189 -5.83 -12.01 8.21
C ALA A 189 -5.56 -11.91 6.70
N LEU A 190 -4.32 -12.14 6.26
CA LEU A 190 -3.94 -12.17 4.84
C LEU A 190 -4.72 -13.25 4.05
N ALA A 191 -4.88 -14.45 4.61
CA ALA A 191 -5.65 -15.53 3.98
C ALA A 191 -7.15 -15.22 3.89
N GLY A 192 -7.67 -14.37 4.76
CA GLY A 192 -9.09 -14.06 4.91
C GLY A 192 -9.50 -12.71 4.31
N SER A 193 -9.61 -11.71 5.16
CA SER A 193 -10.18 -10.41 4.79
C SER A 193 -9.34 -9.65 3.79
N TYR A 194 -8.01 -9.73 3.87
CA TYR A 194 -7.12 -9.09 2.91
C TYR A 194 -7.19 -9.74 1.53
N ALA A 195 -7.22 -11.08 1.45
CA ALA A 195 -7.38 -11.79 0.18
C ALA A 195 -8.64 -11.33 -0.56
N ARG A 196 -9.77 -11.12 0.16
CA ARG A 196 -11.01 -10.59 -0.44
C ARG A 196 -10.84 -9.17 -0.99
N ALA A 197 -10.11 -8.31 -0.29
CA ALA A 197 -9.83 -6.96 -0.76
C ALA A 197 -8.90 -6.98 -1.99
N TRP A 198 -7.86 -7.82 -1.98
CA TRP A 198 -6.92 -7.95 -3.10
C TRP A 198 -7.56 -8.58 -4.34
N ALA A 199 -8.55 -9.43 -4.18
CA ALA A 199 -9.33 -9.98 -5.31
C ALA A 199 -10.13 -8.91 -6.06
N MET A 200 -10.33 -7.72 -5.49
CA MET A 200 -10.99 -6.59 -6.15
C MET A 200 -10.04 -5.71 -6.99
N LEU A 201 -8.73 -5.94 -6.92
CA LEU A 201 -7.77 -5.21 -7.74
C LEU A 201 -7.84 -5.70 -9.19
N ASP A 202 -7.92 -4.79 -10.15
CA ASP A 202 -7.83 -5.11 -11.57
C ASP A 202 -6.39 -5.29 -12.02
N ALA A 203 -5.45 -4.67 -11.30
CA ALA A 203 -4.03 -4.69 -11.60
C ALA A 203 -3.22 -4.49 -10.32
N LEU A 204 -2.05 -5.12 -10.24
CA LEU A 204 -1.10 -4.96 -9.13
C LEU A 204 0.26 -4.61 -9.70
N ALA A 205 0.80 -3.46 -9.31
CA ALA A 205 2.19 -3.08 -9.53
C ALA A 205 2.98 -3.20 -8.21
N PHE A 206 4.19 -3.72 -8.28
CA PHE A 206 5.07 -3.92 -7.14
C PHE A 206 6.40 -3.20 -7.31
N LEU A 207 6.74 -2.34 -6.36
CA LEU A 207 8.06 -1.71 -6.24
C LEU A 207 8.94 -2.62 -5.36
N ALA A 208 9.74 -3.46 -6.01
CA ALA A 208 10.61 -4.42 -5.34
C ALA A 208 11.89 -3.72 -4.86
N ALA A 209 12.08 -3.65 -3.54
CA ALA A 209 13.37 -3.28 -2.96
C ALA A 209 14.43 -4.33 -3.34
N PRO A 210 15.73 -3.96 -3.43
CA PRO A 210 16.77 -4.93 -3.76
C PRO A 210 16.86 -6.07 -2.74
N ASP A 211 16.69 -5.72 -1.47
CA ASP A 211 16.71 -6.63 -0.33
C ASP A 211 15.99 -6.01 0.88
N TRP A 212 15.88 -6.77 1.96
CA TRP A 212 15.35 -6.27 3.23
C TRP A 212 16.25 -5.23 3.87
N GLU A 213 17.56 -5.40 3.80
CA GLU A 213 18.57 -4.58 4.48
C GLU A 213 18.52 -3.11 4.01
N THR A 214 18.06 -2.90 2.79
CA THR A 214 17.81 -1.56 2.21
C THR A 214 16.61 -0.85 2.86
N VAL A 215 15.60 -1.58 3.29
CA VAL A 215 14.32 -0.99 3.78
C VAL A 215 14.50 -0.15 5.06
N PRO A 216 15.21 -0.62 6.11
CA PRO A 216 15.53 0.21 7.27
C PRO A 216 16.32 1.49 6.92
N CYS A 217 17.23 1.42 5.93
CA CYS A 217 17.98 2.58 5.45
C CYS A 217 17.05 3.62 4.82
N TRP A 218 16.13 3.21 3.96
CA TRP A 218 15.12 4.10 3.38
C TRP A 218 14.20 4.70 4.45
N ARG A 219 13.83 3.90 5.45
CA ARG A 219 13.00 4.39 6.56
C ARG A 219 13.74 5.47 7.38
N ALA A 220 15.01 5.26 7.66
CA ALA A 220 15.85 6.24 8.36
C ALA A 220 15.99 7.54 7.57
N GLN A 221 16.20 7.47 6.25
CA GLN A 221 16.25 8.65 5.37
C GLN A 221 14.92 9.41 5.36
N GLN A 222 13.79 8.69 5.32
CA GLN A 222 12.45 9.29 5.39
C GLN A 222 12.25 10.01 6.72
N GLU A 223 12.64 9.41 7.84
CA GLU A 223 12.53 10.01 9.17
C GLU A 223 13.38 11.27 9.29
N ALA A 224 14.64 11.20 8.83
CA ALA A 224 15.54 12.37 8.80
C ALA A 224 14.99 13.51 7.92
N SER A 225 14.31 13.17 6.82
CA SER A 225 13.69 14.18 5.95
C SER A 225 12.47 14.83 6.59
N LEU A 226 11.64 14.06 7.31
CA LEU A 226 10.52 14.58 8.08
C LEU A 226 10.99 15.48 9.23
N THR A 227 12.02 15.08 9.97
CA THR A 227 12.63 15.89 11.04
C THR A 227 13.10 17.23 10.50
N ARG A 228 13.81 17.24 9.36
CA ARG A 228 14.26 18.50 8.72
C ARG A 228 13.10 19.38 8.27
N ALA A 229 12.05 18.79 7.71
CA ALA A 229 10.90 19.53 7.19
C ALA A 229 10.01 20.11 8.30
N THR A 230 9.89 19.43 9.44
CA THR A 230 8.94 19.79 10.50
C THR A 230 9.62 20.40 11.74
N GLY A 231 10.93 20.29 11.88
CA GLY A 231 11.68 20.67 13.09
C GLY A 231 11.36 19.78 14.32
N ARG A 232 10.61 18.70 14.16
CA ARG A 232 10.22 17.79 15.25
C ARG A 232 11.21 16.64 15.34
N SER A 233 11.56 16.22 16.56
CA SER A 233 12.38 15.04 16.78
C SER A 233 11.65 13.81 16.25
N GLY A 234 12.32 13.04 15.38
CA GLY A 234 11.85 11.77 14.86
C GLY A 234 12.26 10.59 15.75
N MET A 235 12.04 9.37 15.24
CA MET A 235 12.53 8.15 15.86
C MET A 235 14.06 8.10 15.85
N ASP A 236 14.66 7.68 16.97
CA ASP A 236 16.08 7.35 17.01
C ASP A 236 16.38 6.01 16.29
N SER A 237 17.64 5.64 16.18
CA SER A 237 18.06 4.45 15.45
C SER A 237 17.47 3.15 16.03
N ALA A 238 17.38 3.04 17.36
CA ALA A 238 16.84 1.86 18.02
C ALA A 238 15.32 1.74 17.77
N ALA A 239 14.60 2.86 17.86
CA ALA A 239 13.18 2.92 17.55
C ALA A 239 12.89 2.59 16.07
N ILE A 240 13.74 3.03 15.13
CA ILE A 240 13.64 2.68 13.70
C ILE A 240 13.82 1.17 13.50
N VAL A 241 14.85 0.57 14.11
CA VAL A 241 15.10 -0.88 14.01
C VAL A 241 13.90 -1.66 14.54
N ARG A 242 13.43 -1.31 15.74
CA ARG A 242 12.25 -1.94 16.33
C ARG A 242 10.99 -1.73 15.46
N PHE A 243 10.78 -0.53 14.94
CA PHE A 243 9.66 -0.26 14.03
C PHE A 243 9.74 -1.16 12.80
N CYS A 244 10.90 -1.24 12.14
CA CYS A 244 11.10 -2.05 10.95
C CYS A 244 10.88 -3.55 11.23
N ALA A 245 11.27 -4.05 12.40
CA ALA A 245 11.11 -5.46 12.78
C ALA A 245 9.65 -5.96 12.70
N HIS A 246 8.66 -5.09 12.93
CA HIS A 246 7.23 -5.44 12.74
C HIS A 246 6.87 -5.80 11.29
N TYR A 247 7.64 -5.31 10.34
CA TYR A 247 7.34 -5.44 8.89
C TYR A 247 8.25 -6.46 8.20
N GLU A 248 9.35 -6.84 8.83
CA GLU A 248 10.42 -7.62 8.21
C GLU A 248 9.92 -8.92 7.59
N ARG A 249 9.24 -9.76 8.37
CA ARG A 249 8.76 -11.07 7.90
C ARG A 249 7.94 -10.95 6.61
N LEU A 250 6.94 -10.10 6.62
CA LEU A 250 6.06 -9.97 5.47
C LEU A 250 6.75 -9.25 4.31
N THR A 251 7.67 -8.31 4.56
CA THR A 251 8.43 -7.66 3.50
C THR A 251 9.37 -8.64 2.81
N ARG A 252 10.13 -9.47 3.56
CA ARG A 252 10.96 -10.53 2.98
C ARG A 252 10.12 -11.51 2.16
N TRP A 253 8.94 -11.87 2.66
CA TRP A 253 8.02 -12.74 1.94
C TRP A 253 7.52 -12.10 0.64
N GLN A 254 7.10 -10.84 0.68
CA GLN A 254 6.64 -10.13 -0.51
C GLN A 254 7.73 -9.98 -1.57
N LEU A 255 8.98 -9.74 -1.19
CA LEU A 255 10.09 -9.67 -2.14
C LEU A 255 10.26 -11.00 -2.91
N ALA A 256 9.98 -12.14 -2.27
CA ALA A 256 10.07 -13.46 -2.90
C ALA A 256 8.79 -13.88 -3.64
N ASP A 257 7.61 -13.54 -3.13
CA ASP A 257 6.32 -14.04 -3.62
C ASP A 257 5.59 -13.08 -4.57
N THR A 258 5.56 -11.78 -4.25
CA THR A 258 4.74 -10.82 -5.01
C THR A 258 5.13 -10.71 -6.49
N PRO A 259 6.41 -10.77 -6.90
CA PRO A 259 6.79 -10.74 -8.32
C PRO A 259 6.16 -11.87 -9.16
N ARG A 260 5.75 -12.97 -8.53
CA ARG A 260 5.15 -14.14 -9.21
C ARG A 260 3.69 -13.91 -9.63
N HIS A 261 3.05 -12.86 -9.11
CA HIS A 261 1.63 -12.58 -9.37
C HIS A 261 1.31 -11.10 -9.56
N ALA A 262 2.27 -10.21 -9.40
CA ALA A 262 2.13 -8.81 -9.79
C ALA A 262 2.14 -8.69 -11.31
N GLY A 263 1.20 -7.94 -11.88
CA GLY A 263 1.17 -7.70 -13.32
C GLY A 263 2.34 -6.83 -13.82
N LEU A 264 2.92 -6.02 -12.91
CA LEU A 264 4.16 -5.29 -13.16
C LEU A 264 5.02 -5.29 -11.89
N THR A 265 6.26 -5.72 -12.00
CA THR A 265 7.29 -5.55 -10.97
C THR A 265 8.36 -4.58 -11.45
N LEU A 266 8.60 -3.51 -10.70
CA LEU A 266 9.70 -2.58 -10.91
C LEU A 266 10.79 -2.85 -9.86
N GLN A 267 11.95 -3.29 -10.32
CA GLN A 267 13.12 -3.54 -9.46
C GLN A 267 13.81 -2.22 -9.16
N LEU A 268 14.00 -1.92 -7.88
CA LEU A 268 14.65 -0.70 -7.42
C LEU A 268 16.10 -0.97 -6.99
N ASP A 269 16.96 0.04 -7.14
CA ASP A 269 18.27 0.06 -6.48
C ASP A 269 18.17 0.71 -5.07
N GLY A 270 19.29 0.75 -4.36
CA GLY A 270 19.36 1.38 -3.02
C GLY A 270 19.03 2.88 -2.98
N GLN A 271 19.01 3.56 -4.13
CA GLN A 271 18.60 4.95 -4.31
C GLN A 271 17.17 5.10 -4.86
N GLN A 272 16.37 4.03 -4.82
CA GLN A 272 14.97 4.00 -5.28
C GLN A 272 14.81 4.23 -6.80
N ARG A 273 15.86 4.08 -7.60
CA ARG A 273 15.80 4.19 -9.06
C ARG A 273 15.42 2.84 -9.66
N VAL A 274 14.57 2.86 -10.67
CA VAL A 274 14.20 1.63 -11.40
C VAL A 274 15.38 1.14 -12.25
N ILE A 275 15.84 -0.07 -11.98
CA ILE A 275 16.95 -0.74 -12.69
C ILE A 275 16.48 -1.90 -13.56
N GLY A 276 15.24 -2.38 -13.35
CA GLY A 276 14.65 -3.46 -14.14
C GLY A 276 13.14 -3.50 -14.01
N GLN A 277 12.49 -4.20 -14.92
CA GLN A 277 11.06 -4.49 -14.88
C GLN A 277 10.77 -5.91 -15.31
N ALA A 278 9.70 -6.50 -14.74
CA ALA A 278 9.10 -7.74 -15.20
C ALA A 278 7.58 -7.56 -15.31
N ARG A 279 6.97 -8.15 -16.35
CA ARG A 279 5.51 -8.20 -16.55
C ARG A 279 5.07 -9.66 -16.52
N ALA A 280 3.98 -9.97 -15.79
CA ALA A 280 3.34 -11.29 -15.79
C ALA A 280 2.44 -11.45 -17.02
#